data_b9775e1ff3f852d7ca4cf6332c0b1d0d
#
_entry.id   b9775e1ff3f852d7ca4cf6332c0b1d0d
#
_cell.length_a   1.000
_cell.length_b   1.000
_cell.length_c   1.000
_cell.angle_alpha   90.00
_cell.angle_beta   90.00
_cell.angle_gamma   90.00
#
_symmetry.space_group_name_H-M   'P 1'
#
loop_
_entity.id
_entity.type
_entity.pdbx_description
1 polymer ?
#
loop_
_entity_poly.entity_id
_entity_poly.type
_entity_poly.pdbx_seq_one_letter_code
_entity_poly.pdbx_strand_id
1 'polypeptide(L)'
;MSKYIPGNQKHLTLEDRKYKECLSQSRAGINMTRHELHQKDMVITPLIFQGQSPYQIITNHPELDMSVRTLYSYLDKGILSARNIDLKRQVKFNPRKVHKTQIKDRSVFIRRMFSDFQALELDHFAEMDNVHSSQDSKRVILTFFLIREKLFLAFIMNRCTKGAVKLVFNKLEHQLVTYDFLTLFNTILTDRGSEFGDPESLENCINGIMRSSIYYCDPM
;
A
#
# COMPACT_ATOMS: atom_id res chain seq x y z
N MET A 1 -15.67 49.21 -8.03
CA MET A 1 -14.71 48.94 -9.12
C MET A 1 -13.34 49.49 -8.71
N SER A 2 -12.42 48.65 -8.26
CA SER A 2 -11.05 49.08 -7.90
C SER A 2 -10.25 49.24 -9.19
N LYS A 3 -9.80 50.49 -9.46
CA LYS A 3 -8.92 50.77 -10.60
C LYS A 3 -7.56 50.12 -10.37
N TYR A 4 -7.17 49.22 -11.26
CA TYR A 4 -5.84 48.65 -11.29
C TYR A 4 -4.79 49.71 -11.58
N ILE A 5 -3.84 49.90 -10.69
CA ILE A 5 -2.68 50.79 -10.89
C ILE A 5 -1.46 49.85 -11.09
N PRO A 6 -0.87 49.86 -12.31
CA PRO A 6 0.33 49.04 -12.57
C PRO A 6 1.49 49.50 -11.71
N GLY A 7 2.12 48.59 -10.97
CA GLY A 7 3.37 48.84 -10.23
C GLY A 7 3.28 48.84 -8.70
N ASN A 8 2.12 48.93 -8.08
CA ASN A 8 1.96 48.91 -6.63
C ASN A 8 1.38 47.60 -6.09
N GLN A 9 2.22 46.67 -5.69
CA GLN A 9 1.83 45.34 -5.21
C GLN A 9 0.96 45.35 -3.92
N LYS A 10 0.93 46.47 -3.20
CA LYS A 10 0.13 46.58 -1.95
C LYS A 10 -1.38 46.62 -2.19
N HIS A 11 -1.80 46.96 -3.39
CA HIS A 11 -3.21 47.08 -3.73
C HIS A 11 -3.78 45.96 -4.62
N LEU A 12 -2.96 44.90 -4.86
CA LEU A 12 -3.44 43.74 -5.61
C LEU A 12 -4.41 42.94 -4.76
N THR A 13 -5.56 42.61 -5.34
CA THR A 13 -6.51 41.67 -4.74
C THR A 13 -5.86 40.28 -4.65
N LEU A 14 -6.41 39.41 -3.83
CA LEU A 14 -5.94 38.03 -3.69
C LEU A 14 -6.00 37.27 -5.03
N GLU A 15 -6.98 37.61 -5.88
CA GLU A 15 -7.15 37.10 -7.25
C GLU A 15 -6.07 37.62 -8.19
N ASP A 16 -5.72 38.89 -8.09
CA ASP A 16 -4.64 39.47 -8.90
C ASP A 16 -3.28 38.88 -8.57
N ARG A 17 -3.06 38.55 -7.29
CA ARG A 17 -1.82 37.86 -6.87
C ARG A 17 -1.74 36.44 -7.42
N LYS A 18 -2.83 35.69 -7.33
CA LYS A 18 -2.90 34.32 -7.89
C LYS A 18 -2.70 34.32 -9.40
N TYR A 19 -3.27 35.29 -10.10
CA TYR A 19 -3.10 35.45 -11.55
C TYR A 19 -1.63 35.75 -11.91
N LYS A 20 -0.98 36.68 -11.20
CA LYS A 20 0.45 37.00 -11.43
C LYS A 20 1.34 35.80 -11.10
N GLU A 21 1.08 35.08 -10.04
CA GLU A 21 1.85 33.91 -9.66
C GLU A 21 1.71 32.81 -10.72
N CYS A 22 0.54 32.61 -11.27
CA CYS A 22 0.29 31.69 -12.36
C CYS A 22 1.04 32.07 -13.65
N LEU A 23 1.07 33.36 -14.01
CA LEU A 23 1.83 33.84 -15.16
C LEU A 23 3.33 33.69 -14.98
N SER A 24 3.86 33.87 -13.76
CA SER A 24 5.28 33.73 -13.47
C SER A 24 5.77 32.27 -13.47
N GLN A 25 4.88 31.32 -13.16
CA GLN A 25 5.19 29.88 -13.12
C GLN A 25 5.02 29.18 -14.47
N SER A 26 4.31 29.80 -15.45
CA SER A 26 4.14 29.22 -16.77
C SER A 26 5.30 29.60 -17.69
N ARG A 27 6.33 28.75 -17.78
CA ARG A 27 7.40 28.80 -18.79
C ARG A 27 6.90 28.57 -20.25
N ALA A 28 5.62 28.30 -20.47
CA ALA A 28 5.01 28.23 -21.77
C ALA A 28 4.00 29.38 -21.86
N GLY A 29 4.28 30.35 -22.72
CA GLY A 29 3.56 31.62 -22.89
C GLY A 29 2.05 31.49 -22.94
N ILE A 30 1.40 31.72 -21.81
CA ILE A 30 -0.03 31.99 -21.78
C ILE A 30 -0.17 33.50 -21.91
N ASN A 31 -0.21 33.97 -23.15
CA ASN A 31 -0.60 35.36 -23.46
C ASN A 31 -2.10 35.51 -23.38
N MET A 32 -2.71 35.12 -22.25
CA MET A 32 -4.13 35.30 -22.05
C MET A 32 -4.39 36.47 -21.10
N THR A 33 -5.22 37.39 -21.50
CA THR A 33 -5.59 38.52 -20.65
C THR A 33 -6.53 38.07 -19.52
N ARG A 34 -6.57 38.83 -18.41
CA ARG A 34 -7.50 38.57 -17.30
C ARG A 34 -8.97 38.55 -17.77
N HIS A 35 -9.31 39.38 -18.73
CA HIS A 35 -10.63 39.43 -19.28
C HIS A 35 -11.03 38.17 -20.06
N GLU A 36 -10.14 37.66 -20.90
CA GLU A 36 -10.33 36.39 -21.63
C GLU A 36 -10.45 35.21 -20.68
N LEU A 37 -9.61 35.16 -19.62
CA LEU A 37 -9.73 34.13 -18.63
C LEU A 37 -11.08 34.15 -17.92
N HIS A 38 -11.56 35.33 -17.55
CA HIS A 38 -12.87 35.47 -16.92
C HIS A 38 -14.01 35.04 -17.85
N GLN A 39 -13.94 35.37 -19.15
CA GLN A 39 -14.93 34.92 -20.13
C GLN A 39 -14.95 33.40 -20.25
N LYS A 40 -13.76 32.74 -20.28
CA LYS A 40 -13.65 31.28 -20.30
C LYS A 40 -14.19 30.65 -19.03
N ASP A 41 -13.92 31.24 -17.87
CA ASP A 41 -14.42 30.75 -16.57
C ASP A 41 -15.96 30.80 -16.51
N MET A 42 -16.57 31.84 -17.04
CA MET A 42 -18.03 31.96 -17.12
C MET A 42 -18.70 30.85 -17.93
N VAL A 43 -17.98 30.25 -18.88
CA VAL A 43 -18.47 29.12 -19.68
C VAL A 43 -18.11 27.80 -19.03
N ILE A 44 -16.86 27.63 -18.60
CA ILE A 44 -16.32 26.36 -18.12
C ILE A 44 -16.92 25.96 -16.76
N THR A 45 -17.00 26.89 -15.83
CA THR A 45 -17.40 26.59 -14.44
C THR A 45 -18.84 26.03 -14.35
N PRO A 46 -19.88 26.62 -15.01
CA PRO A 46 -21.21 26.02 -15.00
C PRO A 46 -21.28 24.64 -15.62
N LEU A 47 -20.50 24.36 -16.67
CA LEU A 47 -20.48 23.07 -17.35
C LEU A 47 -19.85 21.99 -16.44
N ILE A 48 -18.82 22.36 -15.67
CA ILE A 48 -18.24 21.45 -14.66
C ILE A 48 -19.28 21.12 -13.57
N PHE A 49 -20.00 22.12 -13.07
CA PHE A 49 -21.04 21.88 -12.06
C PHE A 49 -22.22 21.05 -12.60
N GLN A 50 -22.50 21.11 -13.89
CA GLN A 50 -23.45 20.22 -14.59
C GLN A 50 -22.89 18.78 -14.70
N GLY A 51 -21.63 18.54 -14.33
CA GLY A 51 -20.98 17.24 -14.34
C GLY A 51 -20.34 16.85 -15.67
N GLN A 52 -20.08 17.82 -16.57
CA GLN A 52 -19.33 17.57 -17.77
C GLN A 52 -17.83 17.40 -17.43
N SER A 53 -17.16 16.47 -18.12
CA SER A 53 -15.72 16.30 -17.96
C SER A 53 -14.95 17.38 -18.75
N PRO A 54 -13.73 17.76 -18.33
CA PRO A 54 -12.88 18.68 -19.09
C PRO A 54 -12.70 18.29 -20.55
N TYR A 55 -12.64 17.00 -20.86
CA TYR A 55 -12.58 16.51 -22.23
C TYR A 55 -13.85 16.85 -23.02
N GLN A 56 -15.03 16.59 -22.46
CA GLN A 56 -16.31 16.91 -23.09
C GLN A 56 -16.46 18.41 -23.33
N ILE A 57 -16.09 19.24 -22.34
CA ILE A 57 -16.16 20.69 -22.45
C ILE A 57 -15.33 21.20 -23.63
N ILE A 58 -14.08 20.79 -23.74
CA ILE A 58 -13.18 21.24 -24.82
C ILE A 58 -13.63 20.70 -26.19
N THR A 59 -14.17 19.47 -26.24
CA THR A 59 -14.65 18.89 -27.50
C THR A 59 -15.90 19.59 -28.00
N ASN A 60 -16.80 19.97 -27.10
CA ASN A 60 -18.07 20.62 -27.46
C ASN A 60 -17.97 22.14 -27.62
N HIS A 61 -16.92 22.77 -27.09
CA HIS A 61 -16.66 24.19 -27.07
C HIS A 61 -15.30 24.55 -27.67
N PRO A 62 -15.10 24.35 -29.00
CA PRO A 62 -13.84 24.66 -29.66
C PRO A 62 -13.48 26.16 -29.59
N GLU A 63 -14.49 27.05 -29.40
CA GLU A 63 -14.30 28.48 -29.20
C GLU A 63 -13.46 28.85 -27.97
N LEU A 64 -13.32 27.93 -27.01
CA LEU A 64 -12.47 28.13 -25.83
C LEU A 64 -10.97 28.18 -26.17
N ASP A 65 -10.58 27.70 -27.34
CA ASP A 65 -9.19 27.66 -27.83
C ASP A 65 -8.19 27.31 -26.75
N MET A 66 -8.36 26.12 -26.16
CA MET A 66 -7.49 25.59 -25.15
C MET A 66 -7.41 24.05 -25.19
N SER A 67 -6.30 23.51 -24.75
CA SER A 67 -6.18 22.05 -24.65
C SER A 67 -6.81 21.51 -23.37
N VAL A 68 -7.23 20.23 -23.40
CA VAL A 68 -7.73 19.53 -22.22
C VAL A 68 -6.69 19.56 -21.08
N ARG A 69 -5.41 19.44 -21.41
CA ARG A 69 -4.30 19.51 -20.45
C ARG A 69 -4.20 20.89 -19.79
N THR A 70 -4.40 21.95 -20.57
CA THR A 70 -4.42 23.33 -20.06
C THR A 70 -5.56 23.52 -19.08
N LEU A 71 -6.76 23.01 -19.41
CA LEU A 71 -7.93 23.11 -18.53
C LEU A 71 -7.69 22.38 -17.20
N TYR A 72 -7.14 21.16 -17.21
CA TYR A 72 -6.76 20.47 -15.97
C TYR A 72 -5.73 21.25 -15.16
N SER A 73 -4.72 21.84 -15.82
CA SER A 73 -3.74 22.68 -15.13
C SER A 73 -4.35 23.91 -14.46
N TYR A 74 -5.37 24.51 -15.07
CA TYR A 74 -6.07 25.66 -14.51
C TYR A 74 -6.94 25.28 -13.30
N LEU A 75 -7.58 24.12 -13.34
CA LEU A 75 -8.34 23.57 -12.22
C LEU A 75 -7.40 23.21 -11.04
N ASP A 76 -6.27 22.56 -11.33
CA ASP A 76 -5.26 22.18 -10.31
C ASP A 76 -4.66 23.40 -9.61
N LYS A 77 -4.41 24.46 -10.37
CA LYS A 77 -3.84 25.72 -9.84
C LYS A 77 -4.89 26.64 -9.22
N GLY A 78 -6.17 26.29 -9.31
CA GLY A 78 -7.26 27.11 -8.78
C GLY A 78 -7.38 28.48 -9.47
N ILE A 79 -7.09 28.54 -10.76
CA ILE A 79 -7.19 29.75 -11.60
C ILE A 79 -8.63 30.04 -11.94
N LEU A 80 -9.42 28.99 -12.21
CA LEU A 80 -10.86 29.05 -12.45
C LEU A 80 -11.63 29.03 -11.13
N SER A 81 -12.90 29.43 -11.18
CA SER A 81 -13.80 29.35 -10.02
C SER A 81 -14.10 27.90 -9.63
N ALA A 82 -14.22 27.01 -10.62
CA ALA A 82 -14.28 25.56 -10.39
C ALA A 82 -12.91 25.01 -9.98
N ARG A 83 -12.93 23.98 -9.17
CA ARG A 83 -11.74 23.28 -8.66
C ARG A 83 -11.78 21.81 -8.99
N ASN A 84 -10.66 21.13 -8.76
CA ASN A 84 -10.55 19.68 -8.94
C ASN A 84 -11.59 18.87 -8.17
N ILE A 85 -12.04 19.36 -7.02
CA ILE A 85 -13.06 18.69 -6.20
C ILE A 85 -14.43 18.66 -6.87
N ASP A 86 -14.68 19.63 -7.76
CA ASP A 86 -15.95 19.77 -8.47
C ASP A 86 -16.05 18.82 -9.68
N LEU A 87 -14.95 18.16 -10.04
CA LEU A 87 -14.91 17.18 -11.12
C LEU A 87 -15.57 15.87 -10.69
N LYS A 88 -16.40 15.30 -11.56
CA LYS A 88 -17.20 14.08 -11.30
C LYS A 88 -16.38 12.83 -10.93
N ARG A 89 -15.12 12.75 -11.32
CA ARG A 89 -14.19 11.67 -10.99
C ARG A 89 -12.76 12.17 -10.89
N GLN A 90 -12.27 12.31 -9.67
CA GLN A 90 -10.84 12.38 -9.40
C GLN A 90 -10.40 11.09 -8.69
N VAL A 91 -10.17 10.07 -9.49
CA VAL A 91 -9.39 8.94 -8.99
C VAL A 91 -7.92 9.27 -9.26
N LYS A 92 -7.22 9.80 -8.25
CA LYS A 92 -5.76 9.80 -8.27
C LYS A 92 -5.32 8.34 -8.11
N PHE A 93 -5.14 7.65 -9.23
CA PHE A 93 -4.35 6.43 -9.20
C PHE A 93 -2.91 6.85 -8.89
N ASN A 94 -2.52 6.76 -7.62
CA ASN A 94 -1.09 6.68 -7.33
C ASN A 94 -0.59 5.44 -8.08
N PRO A 95 0.35 5.58 -9.04
CA PRO A 95 0.95 4.41 -9.65
C PRO A 95 1.44 3.53 -8.51
N ARG A 96 0.97 2.30 -8.46
CA ARG A 96 1.47 1.33 -7.48
C ARG A 96 2.98 1.37 -7.62
N LYS A 97 3.68 1.77 -6.55
CA LYS A 97 5.14 1.61 -6.50
C LYS A 97 5.37 0.15 -6.85
N VAL A 98 6.04 -0.07 -7.97
CA VAL A 98 6.46 -1.42 -8.34
C VAL A 98 7.33 -1.88 -7.19
N HIS A 99 6.76 -2.64 -6.27
CA HIS A 99 7.55 -3.34 -5.28
C HIS A 99 8.43 -4.25 -6.13
N LYS A 100 9.73 -3.98 -6.17
CA LYS A 100 10.70 -4.93 -6.69
C LYS A 100 10.39 -6.22 -5.92
N THR A 101 9.77 -7.16 -6.60
CA THR A 101 9.57 -8.50 -6.08
C THR A 101 10.97 -8.99 -5.77
N GLN A 102 11.34 -9.01 -4.50
CA GLN A 102 12.55 -9.72 -4.10
C GLN A 102 12.34 -11.14 -4.59
N ILE A 103 13.24 -11.59 -5.45
CA ILE A 103 13.28 -12.99 -5.89
C ILE A 103 13.46 -13.77 -4.59
N LYS A 104 12.37 -14.33 -4.06
CA LYS A 104 12.44 -15.20 -2.89
C LYS A 104 13.26 -16.39 -3.32
N ASP A 105 14.34 -16.66 -2.62
CA ASP A 105 15.14 -17.85 -2.86
C ASP A 105 14.25 -19.08 -2.67
N ARG A 106 13.95 -19.74 -3.79
CA ARG A 106 13.09 -20.92 -3.77
C ARG A 106 13.83 -22.17 -3.25
N SER A 107 15.14 -22.12 -3.13
CA SER A 107 15.95 -23.22 -2.61
C SER A 107 15.54 -23.61 -1.18
N VAL A 108 15.06 -22.65 -0.38
CA VAL A 108 14.57 -22.83 0.99
C VAL A 108 13.40 -23.82 1.08
N PHE A 109 12.60 -23.94 0.01
CA PHE A 109 11.40 -24.79 -0.02
C PHE A 109 11.66 -26.19 -0.60
N ILE A 110 12.88 -26.48 -1.07
CA ILE A 110 13.23 -27.80 -1.62
C ILE A 110 13.12 -28.85 -0.51
N ARG A 111 12.39 -29.94 -0.77
CA ARG A 111 12.07 -31.03 0.17
C ARG A 111 11.21 -30.57 1.38
N ARG A 112 10.54 -29.42 1.27
CA ARG A 112 9.64 -28.88 2.29
C ARG A 112 8.30 -28.46 1.69
N MET A 113 7.96 -28.98 0.52
CA MET A 113 6.70 -28.68 -0.17
C MET A 113 5.54 -29.43 0.48
N PHE A 114 4.30 -29.00 0.18
CA PHE A 114 3.12 -29.69 0.65
C PHE A 114 3.05 -31.15 0.20
N SER A 115 3.54 -31.44 -1.01
CA SER A 115 3.68 -32.81 -1.52
C SER A 115 4.59 -33.69 -0.67
N ASP A 116 5.70 -33.10 -0.18
CA ASP A 116 6.63 -33.82 0.70
C ASP A 116 6.00 -34.08 2.07
N PHE A 117 5.23 -33.11 2.57
CA PHE A 117 4.47 -33.25 3.80
C PHE A 117 3.38 -34.32 3.68
N GLN A 118 2.60 -34.34 2.60
CA GLN A 118 1.56 -35.36 2.36
C GLN A 118 2.13 -36.78 2.29
N ALA A 119 3.32 -36.94 1.75
CA ALA A 119 3.98 -38.24 1.66
C ALA A 119 4.36 -38.83 3.03
N LEU A 120 4.36 -38.02 4.10
CA LEU A 120 4.63 -38.50 5.47
C LEU A 120 3.41 -39.17 6.11
N GLU A 121 2.20 -38.98 5.57
CA GLU A 121 0.93 -39.54 6.07
C GLU A 121 0.76 -39.38 7.59
N LEU A 122 1.12 -38.19 8.12
CA LEU A 122 1.09 -37.91 9.56
C LEU A 122 -0.32 -37.52 10.02
N ASP A 123 -0.75 -38.09 11.12
CA ASP A 123 -1.96 -37.74 11.87
C ASP A 123 -1.67 -36.75 13.02
N HIS A 124 -0.40 -36.47 13.28
CA HIS A 124 0.09 -35.61 14.35
C HIS A 124 1.10 -34.58 13.82
N PHE A 125 0.67 -33.33 13.78
CA PHE A 125 1.48 -32.19 13.38
C PHE A 125 0.86 -30.91 13.93
N ALA A 126 1.61 -29.81 13.89
CA ALA A 126 1.13 -28.47 14.22
C ALA A 126 0.94 -27.64 12.95
N GLU A 127 -0.12 -26.90 12.88
CA GLU A 127 -0.29 -25.83 11.91
C GLU A 127 0.17 -24.51 12.53
N MET A 128 0.91 -23.70 11.78
CA MET A 128 1.42 -22.41 12.23
C MET A 128 1.01 -21.32 11.25
N ASP A 129 0.46 -20.23 11.78
CA ASP A 129 0.01 -19.09 10.99
C ASP A 129 0.14 -17.77 11.75
N ASN A 130 0.07 -16.66 11.04
CA ASN A 130 0.09 -15.31 11.60
C ASN A 130 -1.24 -14.59 11.41
N VAL A 131 -1.82 -14.14 12.49
CA VAL A 131 -3.02 -13.28 12.46
C VAL A 131 -2.60 -11.82 12.58
N HIS A 132 -2.82 -11.07 11.50
CA HIS A 132 -2.57 -9.63 11.46
C HIS A 132 -3.77 -8.85 11.99
N SER A 133 -3.50 -7.80 12.74
CA SER A 133 -4.50 -6.81 13.16
C SER A 133 -4.77 -5.81 12.02
N SER A 134 -5.43 -4.69 12.32
CA SER A 134 -5.63 -3.58 11.36
C SER A 134 -4.30 -3.09 10.76
N GLN A 135 -4.39 -2.43 9.60
CA GLN A 135 -3.21 -1.93 8.87
C GLN A 135 -2.31 -0.98 9.68
N ASP A 136 -2.85 -0.37 10.74
CA ASP A 136 -2.12 0.58 11.60
C ASP A 136 -1.33 -0.11 12.72
N SER A 137 -1.61 -1.38 13.01
CA SER A 137 -0.92 -2.13 14.06
C SER A 137 0.25 -2.94 13.51
N LYS A 138 1.41 -2.79 14.13
CA LYS A 138 2.59 -3.63 13.85
C LYS A 138 2.57 -4.96 14.62
N ARG A 139 1.64 -5.10 15.57
CA ARG A 139 1.51 -6.31 16.38
C ARG A 139 0.82 -7.40 15.59
N VAL A 140 1.31 -8.61 15.76
CA VAL A 140 0.85 -9.83 15.08
C VAL A 140 0.72 -10.93 16.11
N ILE A 141 -0.24 -11.80 15.92
CA ILE A 141 -0.41 -12.99 16.77
C ILE A 141 0.10 -14.19 15.97
N LEU A 142 1.15 -14.84 16.46
CA LEU A 142 1.59 -16.13 15.97
C LEU A 142 0.72 -17.21 16.61
N THR A 143 0.12 -18.04 15.80
CA THR A 143 -0.77 -19.12 16.24
C THR A 143 -0.20 -20.47 15.91
N PHE A 144 -0.43 -21.44 16.80
CA PHE A 144 -0.21 -22.84 16.56
C PHE A 144 -1.51 -23.60 16.84
N PHE A 145 -1.86 -24.51 15.95
CA PHE A 145 -2.93 -25.44 16.17
C PHE A 145 -2.41 -26.88 16.13
N LEU A 146 -2.41 -27.52 17.26
CA LEU A 146 -1.99 -28.92 17.40
C LEU A 146 -3.17 -29.81 17.02
N ILE A 147 -3.08 -30.45 15.86
CA ILE A 147 -4.20 -31.17 15.23
C ILE A 147 -4.73 -32.29 16.11
N ARG A 148 -3.83 -33.13 16.62
CA ARG A 148 -4.18 -34.29 17.43
C ARG A 148 -4.75 -33.89 18.79
N GLU A 149 -4.11 -32.97 19.47
CA GLU A 149 -4.49 -32.49 20.81
C GLU A 149 -5.68 -31.54 20.76
N LYS A 150 -6.06 -31.04 19.55
CA LYS A 150 -7.07 -29.99 19.34
C LYS A 150 -6.80 -28.77 20.21
N LEU A 151 -5.53 -28.45 20.39
CA LEU A 151 -5.07 -27.34 21.21
C LEU A 151 -4.64 -26.16 20.33
N PHE A 152 -5.18 -24.99 20.64
CA PHE A 152 -4.84 -23.74 20.00
C PHE A 152 -3.96 -22.89 20.94
N LEU A 153 -2.79 -22.49 20.46
CA LEU A 153 -1.87 -21.62 21.17
C LEU A 153 -1.71 -20.31 20.39
N ALA A 154 -1.60 -19.19 21.11
CA ALA A 154 -1.46 -17.86 20.51
C ALA A 154 -0.41 -17.03 21.25
N PHE A 155 0.50 -16.41 20.50
CA PHE A 155 1.60 -15.61 21.03
C PHE A 155 1.64 -14.24 20.37
N ILE A 156 1.60 -13.18 21.17
CA ILE A 156 1.70 -11.82 20.66
C ILE A 156 3.15 -11.50 20.31
N MET A 157 3.38 -11.10 19.07
CA MET A 157 4.64 -10.57 18.58
C MET A 157 4.52 -9.06 18.29
N ASN A 158 5.54 -8.29 18.65
CA ASN A 158 5.56 -6.85 18.39
C ASN A 158 5.77 -6.51 16.91
N ARG A 159 6.35 -7.43 16.14
CA ARG A 159 6.59 -7.31 14.70
C ARG A 159 6.54 -8.67 14.04
N CYS A 160 6.05 -8.72 12.79
CA CYS A 160 6.08 -9.92 11.97
C CYS A 160 7.46 -10.05 11.30
N THR A 161 8.37 -10.74 11.95
CA THR A 161 9.74 -10.95 11.45
C THR A 161 10.23 -12.36 11.78
N LYS A 162 11.17 -12.91 10.97
CA LYS A 162 11.82 -14.20 11.21
C LYS A 162 12.38 -14.32 12.64
N GLY A 163 13.03 -13.25 13.12
CA GLY A 163 13.58 -13.22 14.48
C GLY A 163 12.51 -13.27 15.57
N ALA A 164 11.33 -12.65 15.37
CA ALA A 164 10.25 -12.70 16.34
C ALA A 164 9.65 -14.12 16.43
N VAL A 165 9.45 -14.78 15.29
CA VAL A 165 9.00 -16.18 15.24
C VAL A 165 10.00 -17.10 15.96
N LYS A 166 11.30 -16.97 15.66
CA LYS A 166 12.38 -17.73 16.34
C LYS A 166 12.35 -17.53 17.84
N LEU A 167 12.14 -16.30 18.32
CA LEU A 167 12.04 -16.03 19.77
C LEU A 167 10.87 -16.75 20.43
N VAL A 168 9.71 -16.84 19.75
CA VAL A 168 8.57 -17.62 20.26
C VAL A 168 8.91 -19.11 20.34
N PHE A 169 9.56 -19.68 19.30
CA PHE A 169 10.03 -21.06 19.33
C PHE A 169 10.98 -21.33 20.49
N ASN A 170 11.98 -20.49 20.67
CA ASN A 170 12.95 -20.62 21.75
C ASN A 170 12.28 -20.52 23.14
N LYS A 171 11.27 -19.63 23.28
CA LYS A 171 10.50 -19.49 24.51
C LYS A 171 9.67 -20.75 24.79
N LEU A 172 9.02 -21.30 23.76
CA LEU A 172 8.25 -22.54 23.88
C LEU A 172 9.14 -23.71 24.28
N GLU A 173 10.27 -23.87 23.60
CA GLU A 173 11.26 -24.94 23.92
C GLU A 173 11.79 -24.81 25.34
N HIS A 174 12.01 -23.59 25.81
CA HIS A 174 12.46 -23.35 27.20
C HIS A 174 11.36 -23.62 28.25
N GLN A 175 10.08 -23.35 27.91
CA GLN A 175 8.96 -23.55 28.84
C GLN A 175 8.46 -24.99 28.88
N LEU A 176 8.58 -25.71 27.79
CA LEU A 176 8.25 -27.11 27.69
C LEU A 176 9.51 -27.94 27.98
N VAL A 177 9.36 -29.10 28.61
CA VAL A 177 10.45 -30.06 28.66
C VAL A 177 10.80 -30.47 27.23
N THR A 178 12.08 -30.65 26.93
CA THR A 178 12.53 -30.97 25.55
C THR A 178 11.76 -32.12 24.90
N TYR A 179 11.44 -33.14 25.67
CA TYR A 179 10.64 -34.27 25.18
C TYR A 179 9.22 -33.85 24.77
N ASP A 180 8.54 -33.01 25.55
CA ASP A 180 7.19 -32.55 25.26
C ASP A 180 7.19 -31.63 24.05
N PHE A 181 8.19 -30.74 23.93
CA PHE A 181 8.35 -29.90 22.74
C PHE A 181 8.53 -30.73 21.47
N LEU A 182 9.46 -31.70 21.48
CA LEU A 182 9.69 -32.59 20.35
C LEU A 182 8.43 -33.40 19.98
N THR A 183 7.65 -33.80 20.98
CA THR A 183 6.41 -34.55 20.75
C THR A 183 5.34 -33.69 20.10
N LEU A 184 5.16 -32.46 20.57
CA LEU A 184 4.08 -31.58 20.12
C LEU A 184 4.40 -30.81 18.82
N PHE A 185 5.67 -30.46 18.60
CA PHE A 185 6.13 -29.60 17.51
C PHE A 185 7.13 -30.29 16.56
N ASN A 186 7.13 -31.61 16.52
CA ASN A 186 8.05 -32.38 15.67
C ASN A 186 7.89 -32.01 14.18
N THR A 187 6.66 -31.86 13.72
CA THR A 187 6.34 -31.47 12.34
C THR A 187 5.40 -30.29 12.34
N ILE A 188 5.73 -29.25 11.57
CA ILE A 188 4.97 -28.01 11.49
C ILE A 188 4.67 -27.70 10.03
N LEU A 189 3.40 -27.46 9.74
CA LEU A 189 2.93 -26.99 8.45
C LEU A 189 2.60 -25.49 8.53
N THR A 190 3.11 -24.70 7.60
CA THR A 190 2.89 -23.24 7.56
C THR A 190 2.69 -22.74 6.13
N ASP A 191 2.33 -21.46 5.99
CA ASP A 191 2.31 -20.79 4.69
C ASP A 191 3.74 -20.36 4.26
N ARG A 192 3.85 -19.75 3.07
CA ARG A 192 5.12 -19.22 2.56
C ARG A 192 5.35 -17.76 2.96
N GLY A 193 4.90 -17.35 4.14
CA GLY A 193 5.17 -16.04 4.70
C GLY A 193 6.65 -15.69 4.75
N SER A 194 6.99 -14.42 4.60
CA SER A 194 8.40 -13.98 4.67
C SER A 194 9.04 -14.23 6.02
N GLU A 195 8.25 -14.21 7.07
CA GLU A 195 8.62 -14.49 8.47
C GLU A 195 8.96 -15.94 8.73
N PHE A 196 8.41 -16.85 7.94
CA PHE A 196 8.69 -18.29 8.00
C PHE A 196 9.79 -18.74 7.02
N GLY A 197 10.33 -17.80 6.24
CA GLY A 197 11.33 -18.08 5.19
C GLY A 197 12.76 -18.33 5.71
N ASP A 198 12.92 -18.82 6.94
CA ASP A 198 14.18 -19.26 7.52
C ASP A 198 13.94 -20.54 8.35
N PRO A 199 13.63 -21.67 7.66
CA PRO A 199 13.30 -22.92 8.34
C PRO A 199 14.45 -23.44 9.21
N GLU A 200 15.69 -23.31 8.75
CA GLU A 200 16.86 -23.80 9.48
C GLU A 200 16.94 -23.22 10.90
N SER A 201 16.62 -21.93 11.07
CA SER A 201 16.63 -21.30 12.37
C SER A 201 15.48 -21.74 13.28
N LEU A 202 14.40 -22.27 12.71
CA LEU A 202 13.24 -22.80 13.44
C LEU A 202 13.43 -24.30 13.73
N GLU A 203 14.00 -25.03 12.80
CA GLU A 203 14.25 -26.47 12.91
C GLU A 203 15.35 -26.82 13.92
N ASN A 204 16.31 -25.93 14.09
CA ASN A 204 17.43 -26.17 14.99
C ASN A 204 17.33 -25.38 16.30
N CYS A 205 17.58 -26.03 17.43
CA CYS A 205 17.73 -25.35 18.72
C CYS A 205 19.07 -24.58 18.78
N ILE A 206 19.28 -23.84 19.87
CA ILE A 206 20.51 -23.06 20.09
C ILE A 206 21.75 -23.98 20.09
N ASN A 207 21.61 -25.23 20.48
CA ASN A 207 22.67 -26.21 20.55
C ASN A 207 22.88 -26.97 19.22
N GLY A 208 22.20 -26.60 18.15
CA GLY A 208 22.31 -27.24 16.84
C GLY A 208 21.61 -28.61 16.73
N ILE A 209 20.84 -29.00 17.73
CA ILE A 209 20.01 -30.20 17.68
C ILE A 209 18.72 -29.89 16.94
N MET A 210 18.32 -30.79 16.03
CA MET A 210 17.05 -30.66 15.30
C MET A 210 15.88 -30.82 16.26
N ARG A 211 14.97 -29.83 16.27
CA ARG A 211 13.79 -29.80 17.16
C ARG A 211 12.47 -29.91 16.44
N SER A 212 12.42 -29.57 15.16
CA SER A 212 11.20 -29.56 14.36
C SER A 212 11.52 -29.74 12.87
N SER A 213 10.58 -30.16 12.08
CA SER A 213 10.63 -30.15 10.60
C SER A 213 9.56 -29.22 10.07
N ILE A 214 9.95 -28.24 9.25
CA ILE A 214 9.04 -27.22 8.72
C ILE A 214 8.64 -27.56 7.29
N TYR A 215 7.35 -27.61 7.03
CA TYR A 215 6.76 -27.80 5.70
C TYR A 215 5.88 -26.61 5.31
N TYR A 216 5.71 -26.39 4.02
CA TYR A 216 5.02 -25.22 3.48
C TYR A 216 3.84 -25.63 2.60
N CYS A 217 2.69 -24.99 2.82
CA CYS A 217 1.54 -25.09 1.92
C CYS A 217 1.89 -24.59 0.52
N ASP A 218 1.14 -25.06 -0.47
CA ASP A 218 1.26 -24.54 -1.83
C ASP A 218 0.78 -23.08 -1.89
N PRO A 219 1.38 -22.24 -2.75
CA PRO A 219 0.93 -20.86 -2.91
C PRO A 219 -0.48 -20.86 -3.51
N MET A 220 -1.37 -20.09 -2.92
CA MET A 220 -2.68 -19.80 -3.49
C MET A 220 -2.55 -18.94 -4.75
#